data_e3de107ff331406a24175e1ecb1135ab
#
_entry.id   e3de107ff331406a24175e1ecb1135ab
#
_cell.length_a   1.000
_cell.length_b   1.000
_cell.length_c   1.000
_cell.angle_alpha   90.00
_cell.angle_beta   90.00
_cell.angle_gamma   90.00
#
_symmetry.space_group_name_H-M   'P 1'
#
loop_
_entity.id
_entity.type
_entity.pdbx_description
1 polymer ?
#
loop_
_entity_poly.entity_id
_entity_poly.type
_entity_poly.pdbx_seq_one_letter_code
_entity_poly.pdbx_strand_id
1 'polypeptide(L)'
;VQYLLDHHADTLLQFKTILIGGAPLPQEYIVKLKSVKEVRCFQTYGMTETASHIALKNLTDGDDSFEVLGDAEIQQDSRGCLKIKGSVTEHQWIQTNDVVELTDPRHFRWLGRADFAINSGGVKVHPEILEASLSSQLKMPFFVAGLPDASLGQRVVMIVESPEPVTLDFSHISQY
;
A
#
# COMPACT_ATOMS: atom_id res chain seq x y z
N VAL A 1 8.58 12.86 4.76
CA VAL A 1 7.24 13.49 4.71
C VAL A 1 6.60 13.51 6.09
N GLN A 2 6.53 12.38 6.83
CA GLN A 2 5.94 12.30 8.18
C GLN A 2 6.47 13.40 9.10
N TYR A 3 7.80 13.48 9.26
CA TYR A 3 8.45 14.51 10.09
C TYR A 3 8.05 15.94 9.68
N LEU A 4 7.98 16.23 8.37
CA LEU A 4 7.57 17.55 7.88
C LEU A 4 6.10 17.84 8.21
N LEU A 5 5.22 16.86 8.06
CA LEU A 5 3.80 17.02 8.39
C LEU A 5 3.55 17.24 9.87
N ASP A 6 4.37 16.64 10.74
CA ASP A 6 4.21 16.75 12.18
C ASP A 6 4.86 18.03 12.76
N HIS A 7 5.92 18.56 12.13
CA HIS A 7 6.72 19.64 12.72
C HIS A 7 6.89 20.88 11.84
N HIS A 8 6.71 20.75 10.50
CA HIS A 8 7.02 21.81 9.55
C HIS A 8 6.05 21.78 8.36
N ALA A 9 4.74 21.66 8.62
CA ALA A 9 3.72 21.57 7.56
C ALA A 9 3.78 22.75 6.57
N ASP A 10 4.09 23.96 7.05
CA ASP A 10 4.23 25.16 6.21
C ASP A 10 5.35 25.03 5.17
N THR A 11 6.35 24.20 5.43
CA THR A 11 7.43 23.93 4.45
C THR A 11 6.90 23.22 3.20
N LEU A 12 5.86 22.40 3.36
CA LEU A 12 5.25 21.69 2.23
C LEU A 12 4.53 22.65 1.29
N LEU A 13 3.99 23.78 1.81
CA LEU A 13 3.31 24.80 1.01
C LEU A 13 4.25 25.54 0.03
N GLN A 14 5.57 25.42 0.18
CA GLN A 14 6.55 26.00 -0.74
C GLN A 14 6.66 25.20 -2.04
N PHE A 15 6.10 23.98 -2.09
CA PHE A 15 6.15 23.11 -3.26
C PHE A 15 4.81 23.08 -3.99
N LYS A 16 4.85 23.03 -5.30
CA LYS A 16 3.66 22.83 -6.15
C LYS A 16 3.29 21.35 -6.24
N THR A 17 4.31 20.49 -6.20
CA THR A 17 4.14 19.04 -6.34
C THR A 17 5.17 18.32 -5.46
N ILE A 18 4.74 17.27 -4.78
CA ILE A 18 5.57 16.41 -3.94
C ILE A 18 5.41 14.96 -4.41
N LEU A 19 6.53 14.29 -4.66
CA LEU A 19 6.57 12.85 -4.91
C LEU A 19 7.04 12.13 -3.64
N ILE A 20 6.31 11.10 -3.25
CA ILE A 20 6.56 10.32 -2.04
C ILE A 20 6.80 8.88 -2.47
N GLY A 21 7.97 8.34 -2.17
CA GLY A 21 8.36 6.99 -2.55
C GLY A 21 9.00 6.21 -1.42
N GLY A 22 9.28 4.93 -1.68
CA GLY A 22 10.04 4.03 -0.83
C GLY A 22 9.21 3.12 0.07
N ALA A 23 8.03 3.54 0.49
CA ALA A 23 7.10 2.70 1.28
C ALA A 23 5.67 3.25 1.20
N PRO A 24 4.66 2.44 1.52
CA PRO A 24 3.29 2.93 1.71
C PRO A 24 3.25 4.00 2.79
N LEU A 25 2.46 5.06 2.56
CA LEU A 25 2.26 6.12 3.54
C LEU A 25 1.10 5.75 4.46
N PRO A 26 1.25 5.83 5.80
CA PRO A 26 0.16 5.60 6.73
C PRO A 26 -1.05 6.51 6.45
N GLN A 27 -2.26 5.98 6.64
CA GLN A 27 -3.51 6.66 6.29
C GLN A 27 -3.67 8.02 6.98
N GLU A 28 -3.20 8.16 8.20
CA GLU A 28 -3.24 9.43 8.94
C GLU A 28 -2.49 10.57 8.21
N TYR A 29 -1.37 10.25 7.55
CA TYR A 29 -0.60 11.23 6.78
C TYR A 29 -1.25 11.52 5.42
N ILE A 30 -1.92 10.53 4.82
CA ILE A 30 -2.73 10.76 3.61
C ILE A 30 -3.86 11.75 3.93
N VAL A 31 -4.54 11.59 5.06
CA VAL A 31 -5.58 12.53 5.52
C VAL A 31 -5.00 13.93 5.74
N LYS A 32 -3.83 14.04 6.39
CA LYS A 32 -3.16 15.32 6.58
C LYS A 32 -2.78 15.96 5.24
N LEU A 33 -2.25 15.19 4.27
CA LEU A 33 -1.93 15.70 2.94
C LEU A 33 -3.16 16.19 2.17
N LYS A 34 -4.30 15.51 2.28
CA LYS A 34 -5.56 15.94 1.68
C LYS A 34 -6.05 17.29 2.21
N SER A 35 -5.66 17.69 3.42
CA SER A 35 -6.00 19.00 3.94
C SER A 35 -5.16 20.15 3.35
N VAL A 36 -4.01 19.82 2.75
CA VAL A 36 -3.09 20.77 2.10
C VAL A 36 -3.46 20.93 0.62
N LYS A 37 -4.57 21.61 0.34
CA LYS A 37 -5.20 21.71 -1.00
C LYS A 37 -4.32 22.38 -2.08
N GLU A 38 -3.30 23.12 -1.70
CA GLU A 38 -2.46 23.90 -2.62
C GLU A 38 -1.29 23.10 -3.19
N VAL A 39 -1.03 21.89 -2.66
CA VAL A 39 0.10 21.04 -3.03
C VAL A 39 -0.40 19.71 -3.57
N ARG A 40 0.00 19.37 -4.79
CA ARG A 40 -0.29 18.05 -5.35
C ARG A 40 0.69 17.03 -4.79
N CYS A 41 0.18 16.00 -4.12
CA CYS A 41 1.00 14.95 -3.55
C CYS A 41 0.74 13.62 -4.26
N PHE A 42 1.81 12.97 -4.71
CA PHE A 42 1.75 11.67 -5.38
C PHE A 42 2.59 10.65 -4.65
N GLN A 43 2.04 9.47 -4.46
CA GLN A 43 2.81 8.30 -4.09
C GLN A 43 3.37 7.65 -5.37
N THR A 44 4.65 7.30 -5.36
CA THR A 44 5.30 6.63 -6.49
C THR A 44 5.26 5.11 -6.30
N TYR A 45 5.11 4.38 -7.41
CA TYR A 45 5.32 2.95 -7.47
C TYR A 45 6.44 2.64 -8.48
N GLY A 46 7.39 1.84 -8.03
CA GLY A 46 8.54 1.39 -8.83
C GLY A 46 9.44 0.48 -8.02
N MET A 47 10.41 -0.09 -8.65
CA MET A 47 11.35 -1.05 -8.06
C MET A 47 12.74 -0.88 -8.69
N THR A 48 13.73 -1.59 -8.14
CA THR A 48 15.11 -1.54 -8.64
C THR A 48 15.18 -1.92 -10.13
N GLU A 49 14.40 -2.92 -10.52
CA GLU A 49 14.34 -3.45 -11.89
C GLU A 49 13.73 -2.46 -12.89
N THR A 50 13.00 -1.48 -12.43
CA THR A 50 12.47 -0.38 -13.26
C THR A 50 13.31 0.90 -13.17
N ALA A 51 14.46 0.85 -12.46
CA ALA A 51 15.38 1.95 -12.20
C ALA A 51 14.74 3.18 -11.51
N SER A 52 13.46 3.41 -11.69
CA SER A 52 12.68 4.51 -11.12
C SER A 52 11.20 4.11 -11.01
N HIS A 53 10.36 5.09 -10.65
CA HIS A 53 8.92 4.88 -10.59
C HIS A 53 8.31 4.76 -12.00
N ILE A 54 7.35 3.87 -12.13
CA ILE A 54 6.57 3.63 -13.36
C ILE A 54 5.11 3.99 -13.23
N ALA A 55 4.66 4.29 -12.02
CA ALA A 55 3.29 4.72 -11.78
C ALA A 55 3.20 5.71 -10.62
N LEU A 56 2.14 6.52 -10.62
CA LEU A 56 1.84 7.51 -9.60
C LEU A 56 0.41 7.33 -9.09
N LYS A 57 0.23 7.43 -7.77
CA LYS A 57 -1.08 7.54 -7.13
C LYS A 57 -1.26 8.95 -6.59
N ASN A 58 -2.34 9.63 -6.99
CA ASN A 58 -2.66 10.95 -6.49
C ASN A 58 -3.24 10.86 -5.06
N LEU A 59 -2.51 11.38 -4.08
CA LEU A 59 -2.91 11.35 -2.68
C LEU A 59 -3.88 12.48 -2.30
N THR A 60 -3.99 13.52 -3.14
CA THR A 60 -4.84 14.69 -2.86
C THR A 60 -6.25 14.53 -3.39
N ASP A 61 -6.45 13.88 -4.53
CA ASP A 61 -7.76 13.76 -5.20
C ASP A 61 -8.57 12.52 -4.82
N GLY A 62 -8.00 11.66 -3.97
CA GLY A 62 -8.77 10.59 -3.32
C GLY A 62 -8.91 9.28 -4.06
N ASP A 63 -8.40 9.14 -5.29
CA ASP A 63 -8.34 7.85 -5.96
C ASP A 63 -7.24 6.97 -5.32
N ASP A 64 -7.56 5.69 -5.09
CA ASP A 64 -6.63 4.71 -4.52
C ASP A 64 -5.89 3.89 -5.59
N SER A 65 -5.98 4.28 -6.84
CA SER A 65 -5.30 3.62 -7.96
C SER A 65 -4.00 4.32 -8.33
N PHE A 66 -3.05 3.53 -8.82
CA PHE A 66 -1.82 3.99 -9.46
C PHE A 66 -2.06 4.12 -10.95
N GLU A 67 -1.76 5.28 -11.52
CA GLU A 67 -1.73 5.54 -12.96
C GLU A 67 -0.34 5.24 -13.51
N VAL A 68 -0.27 4.39 -14.55
CA VAL A 68 0.98 4.01 -15.21
C VAL A 68 1.49 5.12 -16.10
N LEU A 69 2.78 5.41 -16.02
CA LEU A 69 3.45 6.50 -16.73
C LEU A 69 4.07 6.04 -18.07
N GLY A 70 4.21 6.99 -18.97
CA GLY A 70 4.95 6.82 -20.22
C GLY A 70 4.45 5.65 -21.09
N ASP A 71 5.38 4.86 -21.58
CA ASP A 71 5.16 3.68 -22.42
C ASP A 71 5.05 2.36 -21.65
N ALA A 72 5.00 2.43 -20.32
CA ALA A 72 4.88 1.23 -19.51
C ALA A 72 3.51 0.55 -19.73
N GLU A 73 3.55 -0.75 -19.95
CA GLU A 73 2.43 -1.65 -20.06
C GLU A 73 2.34 -2.51 -18.79
N ILE A 74 1.13 -2.82 -18.35
CA ILE A 74 0.90 -3.66 -17.18
C ILE A 74 -0.02 -4.82 -17.49
N GLN A 75 0.20 -5.93 -16.82
CA GLN A 75 -0.63 -7.14 -16.84
C GLN A 75 -0.59 -7.81 -15.48
N GLN A 76 -1.51 -8.74 -15.24
CA GLN A 76 -1.43 -9.67 -14.11
C GLN A 76 -0.93 -11.04 -14.57
N ASP A 77 -0.19 -11.72 -13.69
CA ASP A 77 0.08 -13.16 -13.85
C ASP A 77 -1.05 -14.01 -13.23
N SER A 78 -0.91 -15.34 -13.29
CA SER A 78 -1.89 -16.29 -12.73
C SER A 78 -2.05 -16.22 -11.21
N ARG A 79 -1.13 -15.55 -10.51
CA ARG A 79 -1.19 -15.32 -9.04
C ARG A 79 -1.86 -13.99 -8.69
N GLY A 80 -2.23 -13.18 -9.70
CA GLY A 80 -2.69 -11.81 -9.52
C GLY A 80 -1.54 -10.81 -9.31
N CYS A 81 -0.29 -11.20 -9.56
CA CYS A 81 0.85 -10.32 -9.40
C CYS A 81 1.07 -9.46 -10.65
N LEU A 82 1.52 -8.23 -10.42
CA LEU A 82 1.80 -7.27 -11.48
C LEU A 82 2.96 -7.73 -12.35
N LYS A 83 2.81 -7.60 -13.65
CA LYS A 83 3.86 -7.67 -14.66
C LYS A 83 4.00 -6.32 -15.31
N ILE A 84 5.24 -5.92 -15.58
CA ILE A 84 5.59 -4.61 -16.13
C ILE A 84 6.46 -4.79 -17.37
N LYS A 85 6.18 -4.01 -18.42
CA LYS A 85 6.99 -3.94 -19.63
C LYS A 85 7.02 -2.50 -20.13
N GLY A 86 8.13 -2.06 -20.65
CA GLY A 86 8.30 -0.72 -21.23
C GLY A 86 9.76 -0.44 -21.55
N SER A 87 10.08 0.77 -21.95
CA SER A 87 11.46 1.18 -22.23
C SER A 87 12.39 0.98 -21.03
N VAL A 88 11.88 1.21 -19.82
CA VAL A 88 12.63 1.03 -18.56
C VAL A 88 13.00 -0.42 -18.26
N THR A 89 12.36 -1.40 -18.91
CA THR A 89 12.62 -2.84 -18.77
C THR A 89 13.18 -3.43 -20.05
N GLU A 90 13.75 -2.60 -20.92
CA GLU A 90 14.25 -3.03 -22.26
C GLU A 90 13.17 -3.77 -23.07
N HIS A 91 11.90 -3.38 -22.90
CA HIS A 91 10.72 -4.02 -23.50
C HIS A 91 10.56 -5.52 -23.16
N GLN A 92 11.15 -5.97 -22.05
CA GLN A 92 10.95 -7.31 -21.52
C GLN A 92 9.91 -7.27 -20.39
N TRP A 93 9.10 -8.35 -20.27
CA TRP A 93 8.19 -8.49 -19.15
C TRP A 93 8.95 -8.81 -17.87
N ILE A 94 8.90 -7.92 -16.90
CA ILE A 94 9.35 -8.17 -15.53
C ILE A 94 8.15 -8.62 -14.71
N GLN A 95 8.32 -9.71 -13.97
CA GLN A 95 7.32 -10.24 -13.05
C GLN A 95 7.63 -9.78 -11.64
N THR A 96 6.63 -9.24 -10.96
CA THR A 96 6.75 -8.81 -9.55
C THR A 96 6.12 -9.86 -8.61
N ASN A 97 6.25 -9.61 -7.31
CA ASN A 97 5.47 -10.28 -6.27
C ASN A 97 4.41 -9.35 -5.66
N ASP A 98 4.12 -8.23 -6.30
CA ASP A 98 3.09 -7.29 -5.88
C ASP A 98 1.73 -7.71 -6.43
N VAL A 99 0.82 -8.10 -5.55
CA VAL A 99 -0.55 -8.45 -5.88
C VAL A 99 -1.33 -7.17 -6.12
N VAL A 100 -2.04 -7.11 -7.24
CA VAL A 100 -2.77 -5.91 -7.66
C VAL A 100 -4.16 -6.26 -8.16
N GLU A 101 -5.03 -5.27 -8.21
CA GLU A 101 -6.28 -5.28 -8.95
C GLU A 101 -6.13 -4.31 -10.14
N LEU A 102 -6.20 -4.80 -11.36
CA LEU A 102 -6.24 -3.94 -12.55
C LEU A 102 -7.65 -3.34 -12.69
N THR A 103 -7.74 -2.02 -12.66
CA THR A 103 -9.01 -1.31 -12.87
C THR A 103 -9.24 -1.00 -14.34
N ASP A 104 -8.16 -0.79 -15.09
CA ASP A 104 -8.13 -0.65 -16.54
C ASP A 104 -6.69 -0.91 -17.08
N PRO A 105 -6.40 -0.80 -18.40
CA PRO A 105 -5.07 -1.07 -18.94
C PRO A 105 -3.94 -0.16 -18.43
N ARG A 106 -4.27 0.95 -17.75
CA ARG A 106 -3.32 1.93 -17.26
C ARG A 106 -3.41 2.19 -15.76
N HIS A 107 -4.37 1.57 -15.06
CA HIS A 107 -4.56 1.79 -13.64
C HIS A 107 -4.63 0.49 -12.86
N PHE A 108 -4.03 0.49 -11.68
CA PHE A 108 -4.08 -0.64 -10.75
C PHE A 108 -4.14 -0.17 -9.29
N ARG A 109 -4.79 -0.98 -8.45
CA ARG A 109 -4.69 -0.88 -6.99
C ARG A 109 -3.69 -1.89 -6.50
N TRP A 110 -2.79 -1.46 -5.64
CA TRP A 110 -1.86 -2.36 -4.96
C TRP A 110 -2.54 -2.97 -3.74
N LEU A 111 -2.51 -4.30 -3.63
CA LEU A 111 -3.19 -5.04 -2.57
C LEU A 111 -2.21 -5.60 -1.52
N GLY A 112 -0.94 -5.70 -1.84
CA GLY A 112 0.08 -6.24 -0.95
C GLY A 112 1.05 -7.13 -1.70
N ARG A 113 1.89 -7.87 -0.95
CA ARG A 113 2.86 -8.77 -1.53
C ARG A 113 2.42 -10.22 -1.44
N ALA A 114 2.61 -10.96 -2.53
CA ALA A 114 2.32 -12.41 -2.58
C ALA A 114 3.13 -13.20 -1.54
N ASP A 115 4.34 -12.73 -1.21
CA ASP A 115 5.23 -13.34 -0.23
C ASP A 115 4.67 -13.29 1.21
N PHE A 116 3.84 -12.29 1.50
CA PHE A 116 3.27 -12.06 2.83
C PHE A 116 1.81 -12.50 2.94
N ALA A 117 1.20 -12.98 1.85
CA ALA A 117 -0.17 -13.46 1.88
C ALA A 117 -0.34 -14.62 2.86
N ILE A 118 -1.29 -14.49 3.78
CA ILE A 118 -1.63 -15.49 4.80
C ILE A 118 -2.72 -16.40 4.23
N ASN A 119 -2.51 -17.72 4.24
CA ASN A 119 -3.50 -18.69 3.81
C ASN A 119 -4.24 -19.26 5.02
N SER A 120 -5.40 -18.70 5.34
CA SER A 120 -6.20 -19.06 6.50
C SER A 120 -7.50 -19.75 6.07
N GLY A 121 -7.61 -21.05 6.34
CA GLY A 121 -8.82 -21.82 6.01
C GLY A 121 -9.18 -21.81 4.52
N GLY A 122 -8.19 -21.70 3.60
CA GLY A 122 -8.41 -21.61 2.16
C GLY A 122 -8.64 -20.17 1.64
N VAL A 123 -8.71 -19.18 2.53
CA VAL A 123 -8.83 -17.76 2.18
C VAL A 123 -7.44 -17.13 2.15
N LYS A 124 -7.11 -16.39 1.08
CA LYS A 124 -5.92 -15.55 1.05
C LYS A 124 -6.21 -14.20 1.69
N VAL A 125 -5.46 -13.90 2.74
CA VAL A 125 -5.53 -12.63 3.45
C VAL A 125 -4.25 -11.85 3.18
N HIS A 126 -4.38 -10.62 2.74
CA HIS A 126 -3.25 -9.70 2.55
C HIS A 126 -3.11 -8.83 3.80
N PRO A 127 -2.02 -9.01 4.60
CA PRO A 127 -1.82 -8.26 5.84
C PRO A 127 -1.92 -6.76 5.63
N GLU A 128 -1.37 -6.26 4.55
CA GLU A 128 -1.30 -4.83 4.23
C GLU A 128 -2.69 -4.19 4.08
N ILE A 129 -3.67 -4.94 3.55
CA ILE A 129 -5.06 -4.46 3.44
C ILE A 129 -5.69 -4.34 4.83
N LEU A 130 -5.49 -5.35 5.69
CA LEU A 130 -6.01 -5.32 7.06
C LEU A 130 -5.35 -4.20 7.87
N GLU A 131 -4.04 -4.06 7.76
CA GLU A 131 -3.29 -3.00 8.44
C GLU A 131 -3.76 -1.62 8.00
N ALA A 132 -3.96 -1.39 6.71
CA ALA A 132 -4.49 -0.14 6.20
C ALA A 132 -5.90 0.17 6.74
N SER A 133 -6.78 -0.84 6.82
CA SER A 133 -8.15 -0.67 7.33
C SER A 133 -8.20 -0.39 8.83
N LEU A 134 -7.29 -0.99 9.60
CA LEU A 134 -7.23 -0.87 11.05
C LEU A 134 -6.44 0.34 11.54
N SER A 135 -5.56 0.91 10.71
CA SER A 135 -4.66 2.01 11.08
C SER A 135 -5.39 3.26 11.57
N SER A 136 -6.61 3.50 11.13
CA SER A 136 -7.43 4.63 11.59
C SER A 136 -8.01 4.40 13.00
N GLN A 137 -8.15 3.15 13.43
CA GLN A 137 -8.78 2.75 14.68
C GLN A 137 -7.75 2.47 15.78
N LEU A 138 -6.58 1.97 15.41
CA LEU A 138 -5.49 1.64 16.33
C LEU A 138 -4.43 2.75 16.32
N LYS A 139 -4.21 3.34 17.50
CA LYS A 139 -3.24 4.43 17.68
C LYS A 139 -1.84 3.97 18.12
N MET A 140 -1.65 2.68 18.22
CA MET A 140 -0.39 2.04 18.64
C MET A 140 0.22 1.28 17.45
N PRO A 141 1.55 1.08 17.41
CA PRO A 141 2.17 0.29 16.38
C PRO A 141 1.65 -1.15 16.40
N PHE A 142 1.31 -1.68 15.25
CA PHE A 142 0.87 -3.06 15.08
C PHE A 142 1.23 -3.58 13.69
N PHE A 143 1.23 -4.90 13.55
CA PHE A 143 1.27 -5.56 12.26
C PHE A 143 0.46 -6.86 12.29
N VAL A 144 0.06 -7.33 11.10
CA VAL A 144 -0.70 -8.56 10.91
C VAL A 144 0.23 -9.67 10.41
N ALA A 145 0.11 -10.86 10.98
CA ALA A 145 0.94 -12.01 10.61
C ALA A 145 0.14 -13.30 10.59
N GLY A 146 0.66 -14.31 9.89
CA GLY A 146 0.15 -15.68 9.91
C GLY A 146 0.94 -16.54 10.90
N LEU A 147 0.28 -17.17 11.85
CA LEU A 147 0.87 -18.21 12.68
C LEU A 147 0.39 -19.59 12.25
N PRO A 148 1.22 -20.65 12.33
CA PRO A 148 0.80 -22.00 12.03
C PRO A 148 -0.43 -22.40 12.86
N ASP A 149 -1.42 -23.02 12.22
CA ASP A 149 -2.66 -23.50 12.84
C ASP A 149 -3.05 -24.86 12.24
N ALA A 150 -3.40 -25.81 13.11
CA ALA A 150 -3.66 -27.18 12.69
C ALA A 150 -4.94 -27.33 11.82
N SER A 151 -5.92 -26.45 11.98
CA SER A 151 -7.19 -26.49 11.25
C SER A 151 -7.23 -25.56 10.06
N LEU A 152 -6.59 -24.40 10.16
CA LEU A 152 -6.63 -23.34 9.14
C LEU A 152 -5.37 -23.31 8.24
N GLY A 153 -4.34 -24.11 8.57
CA GLY A 153 -3.01 -23.98 7.98
C GLY A 153 -2.26 -22.79 8.59
N GLN A 154 -2.84 -21.61 8.47
CA GLN A 154 -2.37 -20.40 9.16
C GLN A 154 -3.54 -19.69 9.84
N ARG A 155 -3.33 -19.20 11.06
CA ARG A 155 -4.24 -18.30 11.76
C ARG A 155 -3.74 -16.87 11.62
N VAL A 156 -4.62 -15.97 11.20
CA VAL A 156 -4.32 -14.53 11.18
C VAL A 156 -4.24 -14.01 12.61
N VAL A 157 -3.16 -13.33 12.94
CA VAL A 157 -2.94 -12.71 14.25
C VAL A 157 -2.52 -11.26 14.04
N MET A 158 -2.89 -10.40 14.96
CA MET A 158 -2.39 -9.05 15.05
C MET A 158 -1.40 -8.96 16.22
N ILE A 159 -0.24 -8.42 15.97
CA ILE A 159 0.82 -8.20 16.96
C ILE A 159 0.86 -6.70 17.22
N VAL A 160 0.70 -6.32 18.49
CA VAL A 160 0.60 -4.92 18.92
C VAL A 160 1.77 -4.60 19.83
N GLU A 161 2.42 -3.44 19.61
CA GLU A 161 3.43 -2.92 20.51
C GLU A 161 2.77 -2.07 21.59
N SER A 162 2.84 -2.54 22.85
CA SER A 162 2.30 -1.83 24.00
C SER A 162 3.13 -2.10 25.26
N PRO A 163 3.39 -1.08 26.10
CA PRO A 163 4.09 -1.25 27.37
C PRO A 163 3.27 -2.05 28.41
N GLU A 164 1.95 -2.11 28.25
CA GLU A 164 1.05 -2.85 29.11
C GLU A 164 0.07 -3.70 28.30
N PRO A 165 -0.49 -4.79 28.88
CA PRO A 165 -1.51 -5.58 28.20
C PRO A 165 -2.71 -4.71 27.78
N VAL A 166 -3.10 -4.81 26.53
CA VAL A 166 -4.26 -4.09 25.97
C VAL A 166 -5.38 -5.07 25.64
N THR A 167 -6.60 -4.67 25.92
CA THR A 167 -7.79 -5.34 25.41
C THR A 167 -8.30 -4.53 24.23
N LEU A 168 -8.38 -5.17 23.06
CA LEU A 168 -8.90 -4.56 21.84
C LEU A 168 -10.34 -5.04 21.62
N ASP A 169 -11.22 -4.09 21.36
CA ASP A 169 -12.61 -4.38 20.99
C ASP A 169 -12.73 -4.44 19.47
N PHE A 170 -12.98 -5.64 18.95
CA PHE A 170 -13.17 -5.90 17.53
C PHE A 170 -14.65 -5.94 17.11
N SER A 171 -15.58 -5.58 18.01
CA SER A 171 -17.04 -5.64 17.74
C SER A 171 -17.49 -4.75 16.58
N HIS A 172 -16.68 -3.75 16.23
CA HIS A 172 -16.96 -2.80 15.16
C HIS A 172 -16.24 -3.13 13.85
N ILE A 173 -15.40 -4.17 13.81
CA ILE A 173 -14.78 -4.63 12.58
C ILE A 173 -15.83 -5.43 11.80
N SER A 174 -16.36 -4.81 10.76
CA SER A 174 -17.27 -5.49 9.83
C SER A 174 -16.57 -6.70 9.23
N GLN A 175 -17.30 -7.82 9.14
CA GLN A 175 -16.79 -9.03 8.50
C GLN A 175 -16.41 -8.71 7.05
N TYR A 176 -15.16 -8.97 6.69
CA TYR A 176 -14.68 -9.00 5.32
C TYR A 176 -14.93 -10.36 4.70
#